data_9998e644c55461e2cba2d296d30c83d4
#
_entry.id   9998e644c55461e2cba2d296d30c83d4
#
_cell.length_a   1.000
_cell.length_b   1.000
_cell.length_c   1.000
_cell.angle_alpha   90.00
_cell.angle_beta   90.00
_cell.angle_gamma   90.00
#
_symmetry.space_group_name_H-M   'P 1'
#
loop_
_entity.id
_entity.type
_entity.pdbx_description
1 polymer ?
#
loop_
_entity_poly.entity_id
_entity_poly.type
_entity_poly.pdbx_seq_one_letter_code
_entity_poly.pdbx_strand_id
1 'polypeptide(L)'
;LTEGDNVIGRLVRGTSVTLPIKTVDPSVDTAHCAVRVTIGKDGQPNYLLRDVGSQTGTFVKDHLLGLKEQVTLSDGDIITIGATTLILQAELAQD
;
A
#
# COMPACT_ATOMS: atom_id res chain seq x y z
N LEU A 1 -5.26 -5.29 -6.32
CA LEU A 1 -5.35 -3.82 -6.45
C LEU A 1 -6.26 -3.47 -7.61
N THR A 2 -7.14 -2.51 -7.39
CA THR A 2 -8.02 -1.98 -8.42
C THR A 2 -7.60 -0.56 -8.77
N GLU A 3 -8.03 -0.07 -9.93
CA GLU A 3 -7.76 1.32 -10.31
C GLU A 3 -8.36 2.28 -9.28
N GLY A 4 -7.64 3.36 -8.99
CA GLY A 4 -8.00 4.32 -7.96
C GLY A 4 -7.27 4.05 -6.64
N ASP A 5 -7.79 4.58 -5.55
CA ASP A 5 -7.15 4.42 -4.24
C ASP A 5 -7.50 3.07 -3.62
N ASN A 6 -6.45 2.39 -3.15
CA ASN A 6 -6.56 1.13 -2.43
C ASN A 6 -5.97 1.36 -1.04
N VAL A 7 -6.83 1.48 -0.03
CA VAL A 7 -6.39 1.69 1.35
C VAL A 7 -6.07 0.35 1.97
N ILE A 8 -4.86 0.25 2.52
CA ILE A 8 -4.33 -0.95 3.16
C ILE A 8 -4.36 -0.74 4.67
N GLY A 9 -4.92 -1.69 5.39
CA GLY A 9 -4.96 -1.61 6.83
C GLY A 9 -5.28 -2.94 7.47
N ARG A 10 -5.14 -2.99 8.80
CA ARG A 10 -5.40 -4.19 9.57
C ARG A 10 -6.90 -4.51 9.55
N LEU A 11 -7.22 -5.76 9.26
CA LEU A 11 -8.61 -6.21 9.29
C LEU A 11 -9.13 -6.23 10.72
N VAL A 12 -10.12 -5.39 11.00
CA VAL A 12 -10.78 -5.31 12.29
C VAL A 12 -12.27 -5.36 12.06
N ARG A 13 -12.96 -6.11 12.90
CA ARG A 13 -14.41 -6.23 12.83
C ARG A 13 -15.08 -4.85 12.93
N GLY A 14 -15.95 -4.55 12.00
CA GLY A 14 -16.66 -3.27 11.97
C GLY A 14 -15.94 -2.18 11.19
N THR A 15 -14.73 -2.42 10.70
CA THR A 15 -14.03 -1.49 9.82
C THR A 15 -14.06 -1.98 8.39
N SER A 16 -13.93 -1.05 7.45
CA SER A 16 -13.94 -1.38 6.03
C SER A 16 -12.83 -0.61 5.35
N VAL A 17 -11.86 -1.34 4.81
CA VAL A 17 -10.79 -0.77 3.97
C VAL A 17 -10.72 -1.58 2.68
N THR A 18 -10.12 -0.99 1.65
CA THR A 18 -10.07 -1.60 0.33
C THR A 18 -9.28 -2.91 0.33
N LEU A 19 -8.15 -2.92 1.04
CA LEU A 19 -7.28 -4.09 1.15
C LEU A 19 -7.01 -4.40 2.62
N PRO A 20 -7.90 -5.16 3.25
CA PRO A 20 -7.67 -5.55 4.65
C PRO A 20 -6.54 -6.56 4.76
N ILE A 21 -5.65 -6.34 5.73
CA ILE A 21 -4.56 -7.26 6.04
C ILE A 21 -4.95 -8.06 7.27
N LYS A 22 -4.99 -9.36 7.12
CA LYS A 22 -5.33 -10.26 8.21
C LYS A 22 -4.07 -10.48 9.07
N THR A 23 -3.94 -9.68 10.11
CA THR A 23 -2.79 -9.73 11.00
C THR A 23 -3.25 -9.40 12.42
N VAL A 24 -2.50 -9.89 13.41
CA VAL A 24 -2.69 -9.53 14.82
C VAL A 24 -1.73 -8.44 15.26
N ASP A 25 -0.95 -7.89 14.33
CA ASP A 25 0.06 -6.87 14.61
C ASP A 25 -0.63 -5.54 14.94
N PRO A 26 -0.60 -5.07 16.21
CA PRO A 26 -1.26 -3.82 16.57
C PRO A 26 -0.55 -2.58 16.03
N SER A 27 0.68 -2.72 15.52
CA SER A 27 1.40 -1.61 14.92
C SER A 27 0.94 -1.31 13.49
N VAL A 28 0.09 -2.17 12.91
CA VAL A 28 -0.57 -1.91 11.63
C VAL A 28 -1.92 -1.27 11.91
N ASP A 29 -2.09 -0.02 11.50
CA ASP A 29 -3.34 0.69 11.70
C ASP A 29 -4.45 0.14 10.79
N THR A 30 -5.70 0.39 11.17
CA THR A 30 -6.86 -0.05 10.37
C THR A 30 -6.95 0.67 9.04
N ALA A 31 -6.36 1.86 8.93
CA ALA A 31 -6.09 2.54 7.66
C ALA A 31 -4.65 3.05 7.75
N HIS A 32 -3.72 2.32 7.15
CA HIS A 32 -2.29 2.55 7.37
C HIS A 32 -1.63 3.29 6.21
N CYS A 33 -1.83 2.78 5.01
CA CYS A 33 -1.27 3.40 3.80
C CYS A 33 -2.24 3.18 2.64
N ALA A 34 -1.96 3.82 1.52
CA ALA A 34 -2.80 3.67 0.33
C ALA A 34 -1.93 3.60 -0.91
N VAL A 35 -2.34 2.75 -1.84
CA VAL A 35 -1.74 2.67 -3.16
C VAL A 35 -2.75 3.19 -4.17
N ARG A 36 -2.39 4.25 -4.86
CA ARG A 36 -3.22 4.76 -5.97
C ARG A 36 -2.75 4.12 -7.26
N VAL A 37 -3.67 3.44 -7.92
CA VAL A 37 -3.42 2.81 -9.21
C VAL A 37 -4.01 3.68 -10.30
N THR A 38 -3.16 4.13 -11.22
CA THR A 38 -3.59 4.88 -12.40
C THR A 38 -3.08 4.16 -13.63
N ILE A 39 -3.83 4.29 -14.72
CA ILE A 39 -3.43 3.69 -16.00
C ILE A 39 -2.82 4.78 -16.86
N GLY A 40 -1.57 4.58 -17.27
CA GLY A 40 -0.86 5.52 -18.12
C GLY A 40 -1.34 5.48 -19.57
N LYS A 41 -0.81 6.40 -20.38
CA LYS A 41 -1.16 6.49 -21.79
C LYS A 41 -0.79 5.25 -22.59
N ASP A 42 0.23 4.53 -22.10
CA ASP A 42 0.69 3.28 -22.69
C ASP A 42 -0.16 2.07 -22.26
N GLY A 43 -1.19 2.29 -21.43
CA GLY A 43 -2.03 1.23 -20.91
C GLY A 43 -1.42 0.49 -19.72
N GLN A 44 -0.28 0.94 -19.23
CA GLN A 44 0.41 0.29 -18.11
C GLN A 44 -0.01 0.93 -16.78
N PRO A 45 -0.16 0.12 -15.73
CA PRO A 45 -0.52 0.66 -14.41
C PRO A 45 0.67 1.34 -13.75
N ASN A 46 0.38 2.44 -13.05
CA ASN A 46 1.32 3.11 -12.17
C ASN A 46 0.80 2.98 -10.75
N TYR A 47 1.71 2.71 -9.81
CA TYR A 47 1.38 2.49 -8.41
C TYR A 47 2.06 3.57 -7.58
N LEU A 48 1.26 4.39 -6.89
CA LEU A 48 1.77 5.44 -6.02
C LEU A 48 1.38 5.12 -4.59
N LEU A 49 2.38 4.97 -3.73
CA LEU A 49 2.18 4.66 -2.32
C LEU A 49 2.29 5.93 -1.48
N ARG A 50 1.37 6.07 -0.53
CA ARG A 50 1.44 7.12 0.50
C ARG A 50 1.00 6.57 1.84
N ASP A 51 1.51 7.18 2.91
CA ASP A 51 1.02 6.93 4.27
C ASP A 51 -0.26 7.76 4.48
N VAL A 52 -1.23 7.21 5.20
CA VAL A 52 -2.50 7.93 5.44
C VAL A 52 -2.62 8.34 6.90
N GLY A 53 -1.50 8.67 7.54
CA GLY A 53 -1.49 9.14 8.92
C GLY A 53 -1.29 8.03 9.93
N SER A 54 -0.56 6.98 9.57
CA SER A 54 -0.31 5.86 10.46
C SER A 54 0.56 6.27 11.65
N GLN A 55 0.43 5.53 12.76
CA GLN A 55 1.20 5.80 13.97
C GLN A 55 2.65 5.34 13.86
N THR A 56 2.89 4.23 13.16
CA THR A 56 4.23 3.64 13.07
C THR A 56 4.93 3.95 11.76
N GLY A 57 4.25 4.57 10.80
CA GLY A 57 4.83 4.94 9.53
C GLY A 57 4.76 3.86 8.47
N THR A 58 5.03 4.25 7.25
CA THR A 58 5.09 3.37 6.09
C THR A 58 6.48 3.46 5.50
N PHE A 59 7.13 2.33 5.32
CA PHE A 59 8.48 2.27 4.77
C PHE A 59 8.46 1.58 3.41
N VAL A 60 9.23 2.13 2.47
CA VAL A 60 9.50 1.45 1.19
C VAL A 60 10.99 1.14 1.17
N LYS A 61 11.33 -0.15 1.14
CA LYS A 61 12.69 -0.61 1.40
C LYS A 61 13.10 -0.08 2.78
N ASP A 62 14.06 0.76 2.92
CA ASP A 62 14.45 1.32 4.22
C ASP A 62 14.11 2.80 4.35
N HIS A 63 13.26 3.31 3.45
CA HIS A 63 12.89 4.72 3.43
C HIS A 63 11.54 4.95 4.08
N LEU A 64 11.50 5.78 5.12
CA LEU A 64 10.26 6.18 5.77
C LEU A 64 9.59 7.29 4.96
N LEU A 65 8.32 7.09 4.61
CA LEU A 65 7.56 8.09 3.86
C LEU A 65 7.20 9.28 4.75
N GLY A 66 7.38 10.47 4.21
CA GLY A 66 6.91 11.70 4.87
C GLY A 66 5.40 11.84 4.76
N LEU A 67 4.85 12.84 5.48
CA LEU A 67 3.40 13.03 5.58
C LEU A 67 2.71 13.26 4.25
N LYS A 68 3.40 13.88 3.30
CA LYS A 68 2.83 14.18 1.98
C LYS A 68 3.61 13.52 0.85
N GLU A 69 4.51 12.63 1.21
CA GLU A 69 5.35 11.98 0.22
C GLU A 69 4.59 10.87 -0.49
N GLN A 70 4.75 10.80 -1.80
CA GLN A 70 4.24 9.71 -2.62
C GLN A 70 5.42 9.07 -3.34
N VAL A 71 5.45 7.74 -3.35
CA VAL A 71 6.53 6.98 -3.97
C VAL A 71 5.95 6.07 -5.03
N THR A 72 6.55 6.09 -6.22
CA THR A 72 6.19 5.16 -7.28
C THR A 72 6.73 3.78 -6.94
N LEU A 73 5.86 2.79 -6.95
CA LEU A 73 6.24 1.40 -6.68
C LEU A 73 6.47 0.65 -7.99
N SER A 74 7.37 -0.31 -7.92
CA SER A 74 7.63 -1.26 -9.00
C SER A 74 7.34 -2.66 -8.51
N ASP A 75 7.16 -3.59 -9.46
CA ASP A 75 6.96 -5.00 -9.11
C ASP A 75 8.12 -5.50 -8.24
N GLY A 76 7.77 -6.18 -7.17
CA GLY A 76 8.75 -6.71 -6.21
C GLY A 76 9.17 -5.73 -5.13
N ASP A 77 8.68 -4.49 -5.14
CA ASP A 77 9.03 -3.54 -4.08
C ASP A 77 8.46 -3.98 -2.74
N ILE A 78 9.28 -3.78 -1.71
CA ILE A 78 8.94 -4.20 -0.35
C ILE A 78 8.43 -3.02 0.44
N ILE A 79 7.26 -3.19 1.04
CA ILE A 79 6.60 -2.18 1.86
C ILE A 79 6.53 -2.72 3.28
N THR A 80 6.97 -1.93 4.25
CA THR A 80 6.89 -2.32 5.66
C THR A 80 5.91 -1.41 6.38
N ILE A 81 4.93 -2.00 7.04
CA ILE A 81 3.94 -1.30 7.86
C ILE A 81 3.91 -1.99 9.23
N GLY A 82 4.32 -1.24 10.27
CA GLY A 82 4.52 -1.84 11.57
C GLY A 82 5.59 -2.92 11.50
N ALA A 83 5.28 -4.11 11.98
CA ALA A 83 6.15 -5.29 11.87
C ALA A 83 5.78 -6.18 10.69
N THR A 84 4.91 -5.71 9.80
CA THR A 84 4.39 -6.49 8.68
C THR A 84 5.07 -6.07 7.39
N THR A 85 5.48 -7.05 6.60
CA THR A 85 6.12 -6.83 5.30
C THR A 85 5.18 -7.23 4.18
N LEU A 86 5.00 -6.32 3.23
CA LEU A 86 4.19 -6.54 2.04
C LEU A 86 5.10 -6.45 0.81
N ILE A 87 4.79 -7.21 -0.21
CA ILE A 87 5.51 -7.16 -1.47
C ILE A 87 4.49 -6.86 -2.57
N LEU A 88 4.80 -5.84 -3.38
CA LEU A 88 3.96 -5.52 -4.52
C LEU A 88 4.18 -6.57 -5.61
N GLN A 89 3.11 -7.21 -6.01
CA GLN A 89 3.13 -8.09 -7.17
C GLN A 89 2.26 -7.46 -8.25
N ALA A 90 2.90 -6.93 -9.28
CA ALA A 90 2.21 -6.34 -10.40
C ALA A 90 1.86 -7.45 -11.39
N GLU A 91 0.57 -7.61 -11.66
CA GLU A 91 0.15 -8.55 -12.70
C GLU A 91 0.43 -7.94 -14.05
N LEU A 92 1.30 -8.59 -14.81
CA LEU A 92 1.52 -8.21 -16.20
C LEU A 92 0.42 -8.84 -17.05
N ALA A 93 -0.04 -8.08 -18.04
CA ALA A 93 -1.00 -8.61 -18.99
C ALA A 93 -0.40 -9.84 -19.67
N GLN A 94 -1.13 -10.94 -19.63
CA GLN A 94 -0.74 -12.14 -20.34
C GLN A 94 -1.40 -12.13 -21.69
N ASP A 95 -0.62 -12.27 -22.70
CA ASP A 95 -1.11 -12.36 -24.07
C ASP A 95 -1.55 -13.79 -24.39
#